data_0dd1292a1dcdc645cf37028011d2b029
#
_entry.id   0dd1292a1dcdc645cf37028011d2b029
#
_cell.length_a   1.000
_cell.length_b   1.000
_cell.length_c   1.000
_cell.angle_alpha   90.00
_cell.angle_beta   90.00
_cell.angle_gamma   90.00
#
_symmetry.space_group_name_H-M   'P 1'
#
loop_
_entity.id
_entity.type
_entity.pdbx_description
1 polymer ?
#
loop_
_entity_poly.entity_id
_entity_poly.type
_entity_poly.pdbx_seq_one_letter_code
_entity_poly.pdbx_strand_id
1 'polypeptide(L)'
;MTAIFINPQLVVQKNDKFTTGIVYMPITLAYTISNFKKENIKTKLIDLYGRNPTKCFKENNHLIFGEKIEDIDENEFKNIDCIFINANQVGNHISILNIIKFLKNKYKEIPISILENSQAVTA
;
A
#
# COMPACT_ATOMS: atom_id res chain seq x y z
N MET A 1 12.55 -17.16 2.54
CA MET A 1 11.47 -16.46 1.83
C MET A 1 11.26 -15.09 2.45
N THR A 2 11.18 -14.07 1.64
CA THR A 2 10.96 -12.69 2.09
C THR A 2 9.76 -12.08 1.39
N ALA A 3 8.83 -11.53 2.16
CA ALA A 3 7.64 -10.87 1.65
C ALA A 3 7.66 -9.38 1.99
N ILE A 4 7.30 -8.54 1.04
CA ILE A 4 7.05 -7.12 1.27
C ILE A 4 5.55 -6.88 1.38
N PHE A 5 5.16 -6.10 2.38
CA PHE A 5 3.80 -5.60 2.55
C PHE A 5 3.81 -4.11 2.28
N ILE A 6 2.94 -3.65 1.39
CA ILE A 6 2.82 -2.25 1.04
C ILE A 6 1.49 -1.72 1.53
N ASN A 7 1.53 -0.70 2.38
CA ASN A 7 0.35 0.07 2.74
C ASN A 7 0.28 1.27 1.80
N PRO A 8 -0.83 1.44 1.03
CA PRO A 8 -0.89 2.49 0.03
C PRO A 8 -1.02 3.88 0.65
N GLN A 9 -0.93 4.88 -0.21
CA GLN A 9 -1.11 6.28 0.14
C GLN A 9 -2.57 6.55 0.52
N LEU A 10 -2.80 7.63 1.26
CA LEU A 10 -4.15 8.11 1.51
C LEU A 10 -4.62 8.92 0.30
N VAL A 11 -5.77 8.54 -0.25
CA VAL A 11 -6.37 9.24 -1.38
C VAL A 11 -7.62 9.98 -0.90
N VAL A 12 -7.64 11.29 -1.16
CA VAL A 12 -8.76 12.16 -0.78
C VAL A 12 -9.30 12.80 -2.04
N GLN A 13 -10.61 12.74 -2.23
CA GLN A 13 -11.25 13.40 -3.35
C GLN A 13 -11.25 14.92 -3.12
N LYS A 14 -10.76 15.66 -4.10
CA LYS A 14 -10.77 17.12 -4.05
C LYS A 14 -12.22 17.61 -3.95
N ASN A 15 -12.47 18.50 -3.02
CA ASN A 15 -13.82 19.06 -2.71
C ASN A 15 -14.75 18.08 -1.98
N ASP A 16 -14.25 16.99 -1.46
CA ASP A 16 -15.07 16.12 -0.61
C ASP A 16 -15.19 16.74 0.79
N LYS A 17 -16.39 17.22 1.10
CA LYS A 17 -16.68 17.85 2.39
C LYS A 17 -16.83 16.82 3.52
N PHE A 18 -16.95 15.56 3.19
CA PHE A 18 -17.20 14.49 4.14
C PHE A 18 -15.95 13.70 4.52
N THR A 19 -14.84 13.94 3.82
CA THR A 19 -13.59 13.28 4.17
C THR A 19 -13.04 13.86 5.45
N THR A 20 -13.00 13.05 6.49
CA THR A 20 -12.56 13.48 7.82
C THR A 20 -11.05 13.56 7.95
N GLY A 21 -10.30 13.03 6.99
CA GLY A 21 -8.85 12.93 7.08
C GLY A 21 -8.37 11.96 8.14
N ILE A 22 -9.27 11.16 8.71
CA ILE A 22 -8.91 10.15 9.71
C ILE A 22 -8.18 9.01 9.01
N VAL A 23 -6.98 8.74 9.47
CA VAL A 23 -6.19 7.62 9.00
C VAL A 23 -6.42 6.46 9.94
N TYR A 24 -6.99 5.40 9.40
CA TYR A 24 -7.18 4.18 10.17
C TYR A 24 -5.87 3.41 10.23
N MET A 25 -5.51 3.00 11.45
CA MET A 25 -4.36 2.13 11.64
C MET A 25 -4.58 0.81 10.88
N PRO A 26 -3.61 0.33 10.10
CA PRO A 26 -3.80 -0.90 9.34
C PRO A 26 -3.63 -2.15 10.24
N ILE A 27 -4.58 -2.36 11.13
CA ILE A 27 -4.53 -3.43 12.14
C ILE A 27 -4.51 -4.81 11.48
N THR A 28 -5.34 -5.00 10.46
CA THR A 28 -5.39 -6.27 9.72
C THR A 28 -4.04 -6.59 9.08
N LEU A 29 -3.39 -5.57 8.53
CA LEU A 29 -2.06 -5.71 7.95
C LEU A 29 -1.04 -6.12 9.01
N ALA A 30 -1.09 -5.51 10.19
CA ALA A 30 -0.19 -5.85 11.28
C ALA A 30 -0.36 -7.30 11.74
N TYR A 31 -1.59 -7.79 11.84
CA TYR A 31 -1.86 -9.19 12.18
C TYR A 31 -1.34 -10.15 11.10
N THR A 32 -1.53 -9.81 9.83
CA THR A 32 -1.04 -10.62 8.72
C THR A 32 0.47 -10.74 8.76
N ILE A 33 1.17 -9.63 8.97
CA ILE A 33 2.63 -9.62 9.09
C ILE A 33 3.08 -10.47 10.28
N SER A 34 2.41 -10.35 11.41
CA SER A 34 2.73 -11.13 12.59
C SER A 34 2.58 -12.63 12.35
N ASN A 35 1.53 -13.04 11.64
CA ASN A 35 1.32 -14.44 11.29
C ASN A 35 2.40 -14.98 10.36
N PHE A 36 2.84 -14.17 9.39
CA PHE A 36 3.94 -14.55 8.51
C PHE A 36 5.24 -14.76 9.28
N LYS A 37 5.52 -13.89 10.26
CA LYS A 37 6.70 -14.04 11.12
C LYS A 37 6.66 -15.34 11.93
N LYS A 38 5.50 -15.74 12.41
CA LYS A 38 5.34 -17.02 13.12
C LYS A 38 5.68 -18.21 12.26
N GLU A 39 5.48 -18.12 10.95
CA GLU A 39 5.83 -19.16 9.98
C GLU A 39 7.28 -19.03 9.47
N ASN A 40 8.11 -18.25 10.15
CA ASN A 40 9.52 -18.03 9.79
C ASN A 40 9.73 -17.37 8.41
N ILE A 41 8.75 -16.60 7.96
CA ILE A 41 8.85 -15.82 6.73
C ILE A 41 9.36 -14.43 7.10
N LYS A 42 10.44 -13.98 6.45
CA LYS A 42 10.93 -12.63 6.62
C LYS A 42 9.96 -11.63 6.02
N THR A 43 9.67 -10.56 6.73
CA THR A 43 8.72 -9.56 6.29
C THR A 43 9.34 -8.17 6.29
N LYS A 44 8.95 -7.35 5.32
CA LYS A 44 9.24 -5.93 5.27
C LYS A 44 7.95 -5.16 5.09
N LEU A 45 7.82 -4.02 5.74
CA LEU A 45 6.67 -3.14 5.58
C LEU A 45 7.11 -1.84 4.92
N ILE A 46 6.45 -1.49 3.83
CA ILE A 46 6.57 -0.19 3.20
C ILE A 46 5.24 0.53 3.39
N ASP A 47 5.17 1.41 4.37
CA ASP A 47 3.99 2.21 4.64
C ASP A 47 4.14 3.57 3.94
N LEU A 48 3.59 3.67 2.74
CA LEU A 48 3.75 4.87 1.92
C LEU A 48 3.13 6.10 2.59
N TYR A 49 1.97 5.93 3.19
CA TYR A 49 1.35 7.04 3.93
C TYR A 49 2.16 7.38 5.19
N GLY A 50 2.50 6.39 5.99
CA GLY A 50 3.17 6.59 7.28
C GLY A 50 4.56 7.17 7.16
N ARG A 51 5.27 6.92 6.07
CA ARG A 51 6.63 7.45 5.86
C ARG A 51 6.66 8.96 5.68
N ASN A 52 5.64 9.53 5.06
CA ASN A 52 5.57 10.98 4.85
C ASN A 52 4.12 11.44 4.71
N PRO A 53 3.36 11.49 5.82
CA PRO A 53 1.93 11.75 5.76
C PRO A 53 1.55 13.16 5.31
N THR A 54 2.50 14.10 5.35
CA THR A 54 2.25 15.49 4.91
C THR A 54 2.60 15.74 3.45
N LYS A 55 3.31 14.82 2.81
CA LYS A 55 3.63 14.95 1.39
C LYS A 55 2.36 14.73 0.57
N CYS A 56 2.03 15.69 -0.27
CA CYS A 56 0.79 15.68 -1.04
C CYS A 56 1.05 16.03 -2.49
N PHE A 57 0.37 15.33 -3.39
CA PHE A 57 0.37 15.67 -4.80
C PHE A 57 -1.02 15.45 -5.40
N LYS A 58 -1.27 16.09 -6.53
CA LYS A 58 -2.56 15.99 -7.22
C LYS A 58 -2.48 14.98 -8.34
N GLU A 59 -3.54 14.18 -8.47
CA GLU A 59 -3.75 13.32 -9.63
C GLU A 59 -5.22 13.39 -10.01
N ASN A 60 -5.52 14.04 -11.16
CA ASN A 60 -6.90 14.35 -11.57
C ASN A 60 -7.61 15.17 -10.48
N ASN A 61 -8.76 14.67 -9.99
CA ASN A 61 -9.53 15.33 -8.92
C ASN A 61 -9.21 14.80 -7.54
N HIS A 62 -8.08 14.11 -7.37
CA HIS A 62 -7.70 13.52 -6.11
C HIS A 62 -6.45 14.16 -5.53
N LEU A 63 -6.40 14.24 -4.21
CA LEU A 63 -5.21 14.57 -3.44
C LEU A 63 -4.66 13.27 -2.87
N ILE A 64 -3.39 13.01 -3.09
CA ILE A 64 -2.74 11.80 -2.64
C ILE A 64 -1.67 12.17 -1.62
N PHE A 65 -1.79 11.61 -0.41
CA PHE A 65 -0.88 11.87 0.70
C PHE A 65 -0.02 10.65 0.96
N GLY A 66 1.28 10.88 1.06
CA GLY A 66 2.25 9.84 1.36
C GLY A 66 3.42 9.84 0.39
N GLU A 67 4.36 8.94 0.63
CA GLU A 67 5.52 8.75 -0.24
C GLU A 67 5.09 8.10 -1.55
N LYS A 68 5.74 8.48 -2.67
CA LYS A 68 5.51 7.82 -3.95
C LYS A 68 6.28 6.51 -4.03
N ILE A 69 5.68 5.49 -4.63
CA ILE A 69 6.35 4.20 -4.80
C ILE A 69 7.65 4.34 -5.61
N GLU A 70 7.69 5.26 -6.56
CA GLU A 70 8.88 5.53 -7.39
C GLU A 70 10.06 6.06 -6.57
N ASP A 71 9.78 6.69 -5.42
CA ASP A 71 10.80 7.30 -4.57
C ASP A 71 11.37 6.33 -3.53
N ILE A 72 10.84 5.11 -3.47
CA ILE A 72 11.35 4.08 -2.56
C ILE A 72 12.66 3.52 -3.11
N ASP A 73 13.65 3.38 -2.23
CA ASP A 73 14.96 2.85 -2.61
C ASP A 73 14.83 1.45 -3.21
N GLU A 74 15.44 1.24 -4.37
CA GLU A 74 15.44 -0.05 -5.05
C GLU A 74 16.01 -1.18 -4.19
N ASN A 75 16.89 -0.85 -3.25
CA ASN A 75 17.47 -1.85 -2.35
C ASN A 75 16.43 -2.52 -1.47
N GLU A 76 15.30 -1.88 -1.21
CA GLU A 76 14.22 -2.47 -0.44
C GLU A 76 13.53 -3.62 -1.16
N PHE A 77 13.65 -3.68 -2.49
CA PHE A 77 13.06 -4.73 -3.32
C PHE A 77 14.04 -5.84 -3.71
N LYS A 78 15.26 -5.82 -3.17
CA LYS A 78 16.24 -6.88 -3.44
C LYS A 78 15.90 -8.14 -2.66
N ASN A 79 16.03 -9.29 -3.34
CA ASN A 79 15.81 -10.61 -2.74
C ASN A 79 14.40 -10.80 -2.18
N ILE A 80 13.42 -10.23 -2.86
CA ILE A 80 12.01 -10.31 -2.48
C ILE A 80 11.33 -11.40 -3.30
N ASP A 81 10.59 -12.29 -2.62
CA ASP A 81 9.89 -13.41 -3.26
C ASP A 81 8.46 -13.06 -3.64
N CYS A 82 7.80 -12.19 -2.88
CA CYS A 82 6.42 -11.78 -3.17
C CYS A 82 6.11 -10.42 -2.56
N ILE A 83 5.10 -9.76 -3.13
CA ILE A 83 4.63 -8.45 -2.69
C ILE A 83 3.14 -8.55 -2.39
N PHE A 84 2.74 -8.03 -1.23
CA PHE A 84 1.34 -7.92 -0.83
C PHE A 84 0.97 -6.44 -0.69
N ILE A 85 -0.12 -6.03 -1.33
CA ILE A 85 -0.61 -4.65 -1.25
C ILE A 85 -1.89 -4.65 -0.43
N ASN A 86 -1.92 -3.82 0.61
CA ASN A 86 -3.07 -3.70 1.49
C ASN A 86 -4.18 -2.89 0.80
N ALA A 87 -5.37 -3.48 0.64
CA ALA A 87 -6.50 -2.87 -0.07
C ALA A 87 -7.74 -2.80 0.84
N ASN A 88 -7.57 -2.31 2.07
CA ASN A 88 -8.66 -2.26 3.03
C ASN A 88 -9.64 -1.11 2.82
N GLN A 89 -9.28 -0.12 2.01
CA GLN A 89 -10.10 1.07 1.77
C GLN A 89 -10.38 1.22 0.29
N VAL A 90 -11.66 1.29 -0.06
CA VAL A 90 -12.09 1.48 -1.46
C VAL A 90 -11.55 2.78 -2.05
N GLY A 91 -11.44 3.83 -1.22
CA GLY A 91 -10.93 5.12 -1.66
C GLY A 91 -9.47 5.11 -2.12
N ASN A 92 -8.71 4.08 -1.78
CA ASN A 92 -7.29 3.98 -2.16
C ASN A 92 -7.06 3.34 -3.54
N HIS A 93 -8.11 3.11 -4.30
CA HIS A 93 -8.06 2.39 -5.57
C HIS A 93 -7.02 2.98 -6.55
N ILE A 94 -7.00 4.30 -6.69
CA ILE A 94 -6.06 4.99 -7.59
C ILE A 94 -4.61 4.73 -7.17
N SER A 95 -4.32 4.85 -5.88
CA SER A 95 -2.99 4.57 -5.33
C SER A 95 -2.57 3.13 -5.61
N ILE A 96 -3.48 2.18 -5.36
CA ILE A 96 -3.21 0.76 -5.57
C ILE A 96 -2.90 0.47 -7.04
N LEU A 97 -3.67 1.02 -7.97
CA LEU A 97 -3.43 0.83 -9.40
C LEU A 97 -2.06 1.39 -9.83
N ASN A 98 -1.70 2.57 -9.34
CA ASN A 98 -0.42 3.18 -9.65
C ASN A 98 0.75 2.33 -9.13
N ILE A 99 0.62 1.81 -7.91
CA ILE A 99 1.61 0.93 -7.31
C ILE A 99 1.78 -0.34 -8.14
N ILE A 100 0.67 -0.97 -8.52
CA ILE A 100 0.71 -2.21 -9.32
C ILE A 100 1.38 -1.96 -10.67
N LYS A 101 1.02 -0.88 -11.36
CA LYS A 101 1.61 -0.53 -12.66
C LYS A 101 3.11 -0.33 -12.56
N PHE A 102 3.55 0.41 -11.54
CA PHE A 102 4.97 0.66 -11.32
C PHE A 102 5.73 -0.63 -11.05
N LEU A 103 5.22 -1.46 -10.13
CA LEU A 103 5.90 -2.69 -9.74
C LEU A 103 5.93 -3.71 -10.88
N LYS A 104 4.87 -3.83 -11.66
CA LYS A 104 4.84 -4.75 -12.80
C LYS A 104 5.79 -4.34 -13.91
N ASN A 105 5.99 -3.05 -14.11
CA ASN A 105 6.94 -2.56 -15.11
C ASN A 105 8.39 -2.77 -14.69
N LYS A 106 8.68 -2.60 -13.40
CA LYS A 106 10.05 -2.64 -12.89
C LYS A 106 10.47 -4.02 -12.38
N TYR A 107 9.55 -4.75 -11.74
CA TYR A 107 9.82 -6.05 -11.12
C TYR A 107 8.88 -7.11 -11.68
N LYS A 108 9.02 -7.40 -12.97
CA LYS A 108 8.09 -8.24 -13.72
C LYS A 108 7.95 -9.66 -13.18
N GLU A 109 9.00 -10.16 -12.53
CA GLU A 109 9.05 -11.56 -12.09
C GLU A 109 8.52 -11.76 -10.67
N ILE A 110 8.33 -10.69 -9.90
CA ILE A 110 7.87 -10.81 -8.52
C ILE A 110 6.34 -10.89 -8.50
N PRO A 111 5.75 -11.96 -7.92
CA PRO A 111 4.30 -12.06 -7.79
C PRO A 111 3.74 -10.97 -6.87
N ILE A 112 2.61 -10.39 -7.27
CA ILE A 112 1.92 -9.37 -6.50
C ILE A 112 0.54 -9.90 -6.14
N SER A 113 0.21 -9.84 -4.85
CA SER A 113 -1.11 -10.21 -4.33
C SER A 113 -1.73 -9.03 -3.60
N ILE A 114 -3.04 -8.95 -3.63
CA ILE A 114 -3.79 -7.90 -2.95
C ILE A 114 -4.45 -8.50 -1.72
N LEU A 115 -4.25 -7.84 -0.58
CA LEU A 115 -4.90 -8.23 0.68
C LEU A 115 -6.16 -7.41 0.84
N GLU A 116 -7.30 -8.08 0.81
CA GLU A 116 -8.61 -7.47 1.00
C GLU A 116 -9.27 -8.02 2.26
N ASN A 117 -10.11 -7.20 2.87
CA ASN A 117 -10.97 -7.68 3.95
C ASN A 117 -12.40 -7.90 3.43
N SER A 118 -13.26 -8.50 4.26
CA SER A 118 -14.63 -8.80 3.87
C SER A 118 -15.45 -7.55 3.52
N GLN A 119 -15.13 -6.42 4.09
CA GLN A 119 -15.81 -5.16 3.80
C GLN A 119 -15.49 -4.64 2.40
N ALA A 120 -14.27 -4.83 1.95
CA ALA A 120 -13.88 -4.46 0.58
C ALA A 120 -14.62 -5.30 -0.46
N VAL A 121 -14.90 -6.54 -0.15
CA VAL A 121 -15.62 -7.45 -1.05
C VAL A 121 -17.10 -7.11 -1.16
N THR A 122 -17.71 -6.60 -0.08
CA THR A 122 -19.13 -6.28 -0.04
C THR A 122 -19.45 -4.86 -0.51
N ALA A 123 -18.45 -4.04 -0.64
CA ALA A 123 -18.59 -2.68 -1.17
C ALA A 123 -18.63 -2.70 -2.69
#